data_dadecefff39d4ccf7febd949813b8cb4
#
_entry.id   dadecefff39d4ccf7febd949813b8cb4
#
_cell.length_a   1.000
_cell.length_b   1.000
_cell.length_c   1.000
_cell.angle_alpha   90.00
_cell.angle_beta   90.00
_cell.angle_gamma   90.00
#
_symmetry.space_group_name_H-M   'P 1'
#
loop_
_entity.id
_entity.type
_entity.pdbx_description
1 polymer ?
#
loop_
_entity_poly.entity_id
_entity_poly.type
_entity_poly.pdbx_seq_one_letter_code
_entity_poly.pdbx_strand_id
1 'polypeptide(L)'
;MKLIIQIPCYNEAETLDVTIRDLPRHIDGIDEIEYLIINDGSTDRTVERAKELGVHHIVSFVHNRGLAKGFMAGIDACLRLGADIIVNTDADNQYAGADIEKLVRPLLEGKATMVIGNRRTDSIEHFSPLKKKLQKLGSGVVRKASGTDVVDTTSGFRSYTREAALRLNVLSDYTYTLETIITAGADRTKIMSVDINTNPELRKSRLFKSMWGYIKRSSGTIIRNYV
;
A
#
# COMPACT_ATOMS: atom_id res chain seq x y z
N MET A 1 6.66 -10.83 17.93
CA MET A 1 6.75 -9.84 16.83
C MET A 1 5.42 -9.13 16.70
N LYS A 2 5.46 -7.82 16.53
CA LYS A 2 4.28 -6.96 16.38
C LYS A 2 4.08 -6.57 14.91
N LEU A 3 2.89 -6.87 14.38
CA LEU A 3 2.43 -6.44 13.07
C LEU A 3 1.47 -5.29 13.23
N ILE A 4 1.68 -4.18 12.51
CA ILE A 4 0.68 -3.12 12.37
C ILE A 4 0.24 -3.04 10.91
N ILE A 5 -1.08 -3.14 10.71
CA ILE A 5 -1.72 -2.98 9.40
C ILE A 5 -2.22 -1.54 9.32
N GLN A 6 -1.58 -0.73 8.46
CA GLN A 6 -1.98 0.65 8.22
C GLN A 6 -2.91 0.76 7.02
N ILE A 7 -3.92 1.61 7.14
CA ILE A 7 -5.01 1.77 6.19
C ILE A 7 -5.26 3.25 5.95
N PRO A 8 -4.72 3.86 4.88
CA PRO A 8 -5.04 5.23 4.50
C PRO A 8 -6.52 5.35 4.10
N CYS A 9 -7.22 6.32 4.68
CA CYS A 9 -8.66 6.54 4.50
C CYS A 9 -8.97 7.99 4.14
N TYR A 10 -9.81 8.18 3.13
CA TYR A 10 -10.42 9.47 2.81
C TYR A 10 -11.87 9.26 2.36
N ASN A 11 -12.83 9.59 3.27
CA ASN A 11 -14.26 9.37 3.07
C ASN A 11 -14.62 7.90 2.78
N GLU A 12 -14.23 6.99 3.67
CA GLU A 12 -14.39 5.54 3.50
C GLU A 12 -15.38 4.91 4.49
N ALA A 13 -16.27 5.72 5.09
CA ALA A 13 -17.23 5.23 6.09
C ALA A 13 -18.08 4.03 5.61
N GLU A 14 -18.38 3.95 4.32
CA GLU A 14 -19.22 2.88 3.74
C GLU A 14 -18.46 1.56 3.53
N THR A 15 -17.15 1.61 3.26
CA THR A 15 -16.33 0.42 2.94
C THR A 15 -15.53 -0.10 4.11
N LEU A 16 -15.31 0.74 5.13
CA LEU A 16 -14.39 0.46 6.22
C LEU A 16 -14.81 -0.78 7.05
N ASP A 17 -16.11 -1.01 7.23
CA ASP A 17 -16.62 -2.18 7.98
C ASP A 17 -16.18 -3.50 7.32
N VAL A 18 -16.40 -3.61 6.01
CA VAL A 18 -16.01 -4.80 5.24
C VAL A 18 -14.50 -4.97 5.26
N THR A 19 -13.76 -3.89 5.06
CA THR A 19 -12.29 -3.90 5.08
C THR A 19 -11.74 -4.42 6.42
N ILE A 20 -12.18 -3.84 7.55
CA ILE A 20 -11.67 -4.20 8.88
C ILE A 20 -12.04 -5.65 9.27
N ARG A 21 -13.22 -6.13 8.86
CA ARG A 21 -13.64 -7.51 9.12
C ARG A 21 -12.87 -8.55 8.33
N ASP A 22 -12.41 -8.19 7.13
CA ASP A 22 -11.61 -9.07 6.26
C ASP A 22 -10.16 -9.21 6.74
N LEU A 23 -9.65 -8.31 7.60
CA LEU A 23 -8.28 -8.35 8.08
C LEU A 23 -8.03 -9.53 9.03
N PRO A 24 -6.84 -10.18 8.94
CA PRO A 24 -6.48 -11.30 9.78
C PRO A 24 -6.36 -10.88 11.25
N ARG A 25 -6.86 -11.72 12.15
CA ARG A 25 -6.72 -11.58 13.62
C ARG A 25 -5.54 -12.38 14.16
N HIS A 26 -5.04 -13.32 13.38
CA HIS A 26 -3.92 -14.17 13.73
C HIS A 26 -3.09 -14.49 12.48
N ILE A 27 -1.78 -14.51 12.62
CA ILE A 27 -0.80 -14.98 11.63
C ILE A 27 0.28 -15.71 12.40
N ASP A 28 0.64 -16.92 11.98
CA ASP A 28 1.67 -17.72 12.62
C ASP A 28 3.04 -17.00 12.60
N GLY A 29 3.64 -16.86 13.78
CA GLY A 29 4.90 -16.13 13.97
C GLY A 29 4.74 -14.65 14.31
N ILE A 30 3.48 -14.16 14.42
CA ILE A 30 3.14 -12.81 14.90
C ILE A 30 2.44 -12.93 16.25
N ASP A 31 2.95 -12.24 17.26
CA ASP A 31 2.39 -12.26 18.62
C ASP A 31 1.24 -11.26 18.79
N GLU A 32 1.29 -10.15 18.06
CA GLU A 32 0.33 -9.04 18.18
C GLU A 32 0.02 -8.44 16.81
N ILE A 33 -1.27 -8.27 16.50
CA ILE A 33 -1.74 -7.60 15.28
C ILE A 33 -2.58 -6.39 15.67
N GLU A 34 -2.16 -5.21 15.23
CA GLU A 34 -2.90 -3.96 15.44
C GLU A 34 -3.29 -3.32 14.11
N TYR A 35 -4.37 -2.54 14.14
CA TYR A 35 -4.86 -1.78 12.99
C TYR A 35 -4.67 -0.29 13.25
N LEU A 36 -4.15 0.40 12.25
CA LEU A 36 -3.95 1.86 12.26
C LEU A 36 -4.70 2.47 11.08
N ILE A 37 -5.64 3.33 11.36
CA ILE A 37 -6.29 4.19 10.34
C ILE A 37 -5.53 5.49 10.21
N ILE A 38 -5.21 5.87 8.98
CA ILE A 38 -4.72 7.20 8.65
C ILE A 38 -5.86 7.96 7.97
N ASN A 39 -6.54 8.79 8.74
CA ASN A 39 -7.61 9.64 8.24
C ASN A 39 -7.03 10.88 7.56
N ASP A 40 -7.12 10.93 6.24
CA ASP A 40 -6.61 12.03 5.43
C ASP A 40 -7.64 13.19 5.29
N GLY A 41 -8.16 13.68 6.44
CA GLY A 41 -9.08 14.80 6.49
C GLY A 41 -10.48 14.45 5.94
N SER A 42 -11.00 13.27 6.26
CA SER A 42 -12.37 12.87 5.88
C SER A 42 -13.41 13.83 6.44
N THR A 43 -14.47 14.05 5.68
CA THR A 43 -15.62 14.88 6.03
C THR A 43 -16.90 14.06 6.32
N ASP A 44 -16.81 12.74 6.13
CA ASP A 44 -17.86 11.78 6.46
C ASP A 44 -17.60 11.14 7.84
N ARG A 45 -18.32 10.08 8.18
CA ARG A 45 -18.21 9.35 9.44
C ARG A 45 -17.06 8.34 9.50
N THR A 46 -16.01 8.49 8.68
CA THR A 46 -14.88 7.52 8.64
C THR A 46 -14.24 7.32 10.02
N VAL A 47 -13.98 8.39 10.76
CA VAL A 47 -13.30 8.32 12.06
C VAL A 47 -14.20 7.68 13.12
N GLU A 48 -15.47 8.07 13.17
CA GLU A 48 -16.45 7.48 14.08
C GLU A 48 -16.59 5.98 13.79
N ARG A 49 -16.67 5.62 12.52
CA ARG A 49 -16.78 4.22 12.10
C ARG A 49 -15.55 3.40 12.49
N ALA A 50 -14.35 3.95 12.32
CA ALA A 50 -13.11 3.30 12.77
C ALA A 50 -13.12 3.00 14.28
N LYS A 51 -13.59 3.95 15.10
CA LYS A 51 -13.73 3.76 16.56
C LYS A 51 -14.76 2.70 16.91
N GLU A 52 -15.94 2.71 16.25
CA GLU A 52 -17.00 1.72 16.43
C GLU A 52 -16.52 0.30 16.10
N LEU A 53 -15.61 0.15 15.13
CA LEU A 53 -15.03 -1.11 14.70
C LEU A 53 -13.86 -1.59 15.59
N GLY A 54 -13.51 -0.82 16.63
CA GLY A 54 -12.43 -1.19 17.55
C GLY A 54 -11.02 -1.11 16.93
N VAL A 55 -10.82 -0.19 15.98
CA VAL A 55 -9.47 0.08 15.46
C VAL A 55 -8.57 0.59 16.57
N HIS A 56 -7.35 0.04 16.67
CA HIS A 56 -6.44 0.30 17.77
C HIS A 56 -5.90 1.72 17.77
N HIS A 57 -5.58 2.25 16.59
CA HIS A 57 -4.94 3.55 16.45
C HIS A 57 -5.53 4.37 15.30
N ILE A 58 -5.61 5.68 15.48
CA ILE A 58 -6.07 6.63 14.45
C ILE A 58 -5.13 7.82 14.42
N VAL A 59 -4.54 8.09 13.25
CA VAL A 59 -3.85 9.34 12.93
C VAL A 59 -4.76 10.15 12.03
N SER A 60 -4.99 11.43 12.35
CA SER A 60 -5.87 12.30 11.57
C SER A 60 -5.18 13.56 11.10
N PHE A 61 -5.32 13.87 9.82
CA PHE A 61 -5.03 15.21 9.30
C PHE A 61 -6.26 16.10 9.39
N VAL A 62 -6.05 17.38 9.61
CA VAL A 62 -7.12 18.38 9.63
C VAL A 62 -7.75 18.57 8.24
N HIS A 63 -6.92 18.46 7.18
CA HIS A 63 -7.32 18.57 5.79
C HIS A 63 -6.68 17.48 4.96
N ASN A 64 -7.27 17.16 3.82
CA ASN A 64 -6.71 16.19 2.89
C ASN A 64 -5.32 16.63 2.41
N ARG A 65 -4.32 15.78 2.62
CA ARG A 65 -2.91 16.00 2.26
C ARG A 65 -2.41 15.06 1.16
N GLY A 66 -3.24 14.11 0.78
CA GLY A 66 -2.97 13.15 -0.28
C GLY A 66 -2.31 11.86 0.21
N LEU A 67 -2.45 10.83 -0.64
CA LEU A 67 -2.08 9.45 -0.34
C LEU A 67 -0.62 9.29 0.12
N ALA A 68 0.32 9.98 -0.52
CA ALA A 68 1.75 9.85 -0.20
C ALA A 68 2.06 10.34 1.23
N LYS A 69 1.49 11.48 1.62
CA LYS A 69 1.65 12.02 2.98
C LYS A 69 0.94 11.16 4.03
N GLY A 70 -0.26 10.66 3.68
CA GLY A 70 -0.98 9.70 4.53
C GLY A 70 -0.16 8.43 4.77
N PHE A 71 0.39 7.85 3.71
CA PHE A 71 1.24 6.67 3.80
C PHE A 71 2.45 6.89 4.72
N MET A 72 3.20 7.99 4.54
CA MET A 72 4.38 8.28 5.36
C MET A 72 4.04 8.57 6.82
N ALA A 73 2.93 9.27 7.08
CA ALA A 73 2.45 9.47 8.45
C ALA A 73 2.07 8.16 9.15
N GLY A 74 1.51 7.22 8.39
CA GLY A 74 1.23 5.87 8.88
C GLY A 74 2.51 5.09 9.18
N ILE A 75 3.51 5.12 8.30
CA ILE A 75 4.82 4.49 8.54
C ILE A 75 5.47 5.06 9.82
N ASP A 76 5.52 6.39 9.98
CA ASP A 76 6.05 7.02 11.20
C ASP A 76 5.28 6.59 12.45
N ALA A 77 3.96 6.57 12.40
CA ALA A 77 3.12 6.12 13.52
C ALA A 77 3.37 4.64 13.86
N CYS A 78 3.40 3.73 12.86
CA CYS A 78 3.71 2.32 13.06
C CYS A 78 5.07 2.11 13.74
N LEU A 79 6.10 2.85 13.30
CA LEU A 79 7.44 2.78 13.88
C LEU A 79 7.45 3.24 15.34
N ARG A 80 6.74 4.33 15.68
CA ARG A 80 6.59 4.84 17.07
C ARG A 80 5.81 3.89 17.96
N LEU A 81 4.83 3.17 17.41
CA LEU A 81 4.03 2.17 18.10
C LEU A 81 4.77 0.81 18.26
N GLY A 82 6.02 0.73 17.80
CA GLY A 82 6.87 -0.43 18.00
C GLY A 82 6.63 -1.57 17.01
N ALA A 83 6.10 -1.31 15.81
CA ALA A 83 5.94 -2.32 14.79
C ALA A 83 7.27 -2.96 14.39
N ASP A 84 7.31 -4.30 14.35
CA ASP A 84 8.39 -5.09 13.75
C ASP A 84 8.14 -5.27 12.24
N ILE A 85 6.87 -5.45 11.88
CA ILE A 85 6.39 -5.55 10.51
C ILE A 85 5.25 -4.56 10.31
N ILE A 86 5.24 -3.90 9.14
CA ILE A 86 4.17 -2.98 8.73
C ILE A 86 3.56 -3.52 7.44
N VAL A 87 2.25 -3.63 7.38
CA VAL A 87 1.50 -3.89 6.14
C VAL A 87 0.69 -2.66 5.79
N ASN A 88 0.75 -2.23 4.53
CA ASN A 88 -0.16 -1.24 3.97
C ASN A 88 -1.25 -1.92 3.14
N THR A 89 -2.49 -1.57 3.37
CA THR A 89 -3.65 -1.98 2.55
C THR A 89 -4.57 -0.79 2.31
N ASP A 90 -5.46 -0.92 1.32
CA ASP A 90 -6.41 0.14 0.98
C ASP A 90 -7.76 -0.06 1.72
N ALA A 91 -8.49 1.04 1.96
CA ALA A 91 -9.76 1.04 2.72
C ALA A 91 -10.98 0.60 1.90
N ASP A 92 -10.82 0.28 0.62
CA ASP A 92 -11.91 -0.10 -0.29
C ASP A 92 -12.12 -1.61 -0.43
N ASN A 93 -11.43 -2.39 0.41
CA ASN A 93 -11.46 -3.86 0.42
C ASN A 93 -11.11 -4.51 -0.92
N GLN A 94 -10.36 -3.83 -1.79
CA GLN A 94 -9.98 -4.40 -3.08
C GLN A 94 -8.97 -5.54 -2.94
N TYR A 95 -8.14 -5.52 -1.90
CA TYR A 95 -7.20 -6.59 -1.56
C TYR A 95 -7.82 -7.56 -0.57
N ALA A 96 -7.69 -8.87 -0.84
CA ALA A 96 -8.15 -9.90 0.09
C ALA A 96 -7.30 -9.88 1.37
N GLY A 97 -7.93 -9.65 2.52
CA GLY A 97 -7.25 -9.57 3.81
C GLY A 97 -6.51 -10.86 4.18
N ALA A 98 -7.03 -12.02 3.79
CA ALA A 98 -6.35 -13.31 3.97
C ALA A 98 -4.97 -13.38 3.30
N ASP A 99 -4.73 -12.59 2.25
CA ASP A 99 -3.45 -12.56 1.54
C ASP A 99 -2.37 -11.72 2.26
N ILE A 100 -2.70 -11.06 3.37
CA ILE A 100 -1.72 -10.40 4.24
C ILE A 100 -0.67 -11.40 4.72
N GLU A 101 -1.06 -12.64 5.02
CA GLU A 101 -0.11 -13.68 5.39
C GLU A 101 0.94 -13.94 4.30
N LYS A 102 0.54 -13.92 3.01
CA LYS A 102 1.47 -14.08 1.89
C LYS A 102 2.50 -12.94 1.81
N LEU A 103 2.12 -11.72 2.23
CA LEU A 103 3.04 -10.58 2.30
C LEU A 103 3.99 -10.68 3.50
N VAL A 104 3.52 -11.20 4.63
CA VAL A 104 4.26 -11.25 5.88
C VAL A 104 5.24 -12.44 5.90
N ARG A 105 4.86 -13.59 5.36
CA ARG A 105 5.65 -14.83 5.40
C ARG A 105 7.09 -14.67 4.89
N PRO A 106 7.36 -14.04 3.73
CA PRO A 106 8.74 -13.86 3.26
C PRO A 106 9.60 -12.97 4.17
N LEU A 107 8.96 -12.03 4.91
CA LEU A 107 9.65 -11.19 5.89
C LEU A 107 10.05 -12.00 7.12
N LEU A 108 9.14 -12.84 7.64
CA LEU A 108 9.39 -13.74 8.78
C LEU A 108 10.50 -14.74 8.48
N GLU A 109 10.56 -15.22 7.24
CA GLU A 109 11.57 -16.16 6.76
C GLU A 109 12.92 -15.50 6.40
N GLY A 110 13.02 -14.16 6.52
CA GLY A 110 14.24 -13.41 6.16
C GLY A 110 14.58 -13.40 4.67
N LYS A 111 13.65 -13.83 3.82
CA LYS A 111 13.81 -13.87 2.35
C LYS A 111 13.73 -12.49 1.72
N ALA A 112 12.95 -11.59 2.31
CA ALA A 112 12.77 -10.22 1.86
C ALA A 112 12.73 -9.25 3.04
N THR A 113 12.88 -7.95 2.76
CA THR A 113 12.64 -6.87 3.71
C THR A 113 11.50 -5.96 3.26
N MET A 114 11.08 -6.09 1.99
CA MET A 114 9.90 -5.48 1.41
C MET A 114 9.19 -6.49 0.50
N VAL A 115 7.88 -6.65 0.64
CA VAL A 115 7.07 -7.52 -0.23
C VAL A 115 5.93 -6.72 -0.85
N ILE A 116 5.67 -6.96 -2.13
CA ILE A 116 4.64 -6.28 -2.91
C ILE A 116 3.66 -7.32 -3.45
N GLY A 117 2.37 -7.10 -3.19
CA GLY A 117 1.30 -7.93 -3.73
C GLY A 117 1.10 -7.69 -5.23
N ASN A 118 1.24 -8.75 -6.02
CA ASN A 118 0.97 -8.74 -7.46
C ASN A 118 -0.48 -9.14 -7.72
N ARG A 119 -1.30 -8.21 -8.20
CA ARG A 119 -2.72 -8.43 -8.54
C ARG A 119 -2.94 -9.26 -9.80
N ARG A 120 -1.88 -9.66 -10.48
CA ARG A 120 -1.97 -10.33 -11.79
C ARG A 120 -2.92 -9.59 -12.73
N THR A 121 -2.65 -8.31 -12.94
CA THR A 121 -3.54 -7.39 -13.67
C THR A 121 -3.89 -7.84 -15.09
N ASP A 122 -3.10 -8.74 -15.67
CA ASP A 122 -3.39 -9.38 -16.97
C ASP A 122 -4.64 -10.28 -16.90
N SER A 123 -4.94 -10.88 -15.74
CA SER A 123 -6.11 -11.76 -15.53
C SER A 123 -7.37 -11.03 -15.08
N ILE A 124 -7.31 -9.72 -14.79
CA ILE A 124 -8.47 -8.95 -14.36
C ILE A 124 -9.39 -8.68 -15.56
N GLU A 125 -10.57 -9.31 -15.58
CA GLU A 125 -11.50 -9.27 -16.72
C GLU A 125 -12.02 -7.88 -17.08
N HIS A 126 -12.31 -7.04 -16.07
CA HIS A 126 -12.88 -5.70 -16.27
C HIS A 126 -11.84 -4.62 -16.63
N PHE A 127 -10.55 -4.96 -16.75
CA PHE A 127 -9.56 -4.02 -17.27
C PHE A 127 -9.54 -4.00 -18.79
N SER A 128 -9.67 -2.81 -19.38
CA SER A 128 -9.54 -2.67 -20.83
C SER A 128 -8.15 -3.10 -21.32
N PRO A 129 -8.03 -3.64 -22.54
CA PRO A 129 -6.73 -4.05 -23.12
C PRO A 129 -5.70 -2.93 -23.11
N LEU A 130 -6.14 -1.69 -23.34
CA LEU A 130 -5.29 -0.50 -23.28
C LEU A 130 -4.75 -0.25 -21.88
N LYS A 131 -5.62 -0.38 -20.84
CA LYS A 131 -5.22 -0.23 -19.43
C LYS A 131 -4.18 -1.27 -19.04
N LYS A 132 -4.38 -2.55 -19.42
CA LYS A 132 -3.42 -3.64 -19.19
C LYS A 132 -2.07 -3.35 -19.86
N LYS A 133 -2.07 -2.93 -21.14
CA LYS A 133 -0.84 -2.61 -21.87
C LYS A 133 -0.07 -1.44 -21.28
N LEU A 134 -0.76 -0.37 -20.90
CA LEU A 134 -0.13 0.81 -20.27
C LEU A 134 0.44 0.49 -18.89
N GLN A 135 -0.24 -0.33 -18.10
CA GLN A 135 0.23 -0.77 -16.79
C GLN A 135 1.48 -1.63 -16.91
N LYS A 136 1.49 -2.58 -17.88
CA LYS A 136 2.65 -3.42 -18.17
C LYS A 136 3.85 -2.59 -18.65
N LEU A 137 3.62 -1.61 -19.52
CA LEU A 137 4.67 -0.69 -19.98
C LEU A 137 5.22 0.14 -18.83
N GLY A 138 4.35 0.74 -18.00
CA GLY A 138 4.74 1.52 -16.84
C GLY A 138 5.55 0.71 -15.82
N SER A 139 5.12 -0.51 -15.50
CA SER A 139 5.86 -1.42 -14.63
C SER A 139 7.21 -1.82 -15.23
N GLY A 140 7.30 -1.99 -16.56
CA GLY A 140 8.56 -2.25 -17.27
C GLY A 140 9.58 -1.13 -17.12
N VAL A 141 9.13 0.12 -17.24
CA VAL A 141 9.98 1.31 -17.04
C VAL A 141 10.48 1.38 -15.59
N VAL A 142 9.60 1.17 -14.61
CA VAL A 142 9.98 1.20 -13.19
C VAL A 142 10.97 0.08 -12.87
N ARG A 143 10.75 -1.14 -13.36
CA ARG A 143 11.70 -2.26 -13.20
C ARG A 143 13.09 -1.92 -13.73
N LYS A 144 13.15 -1.34 -14.94
CA LYS A 144 14.43 -0.92 -15.54
C LYS A 144 15.10 0.19 -14.72
N ALA A 145 14.32 1.15 -14.22
CA ALA A 145 14.85 2.25 -13.42
C ALA A 145 15.31 1.81 -12.03
N SER A 146 14.60 0.86 -11.41
CA SER A 146 14.91 0.38 -10.07
C SER A 146 15.89 -0.81 -10.02
N GLY A 147 16.11 -1.49 -11.14
CA GLY A 147 16.87 -2.75 -11.17
C GLY A 147 16.19 -3.90 -10.42
N THR A 148 14.86 -3.84 -10.25
CA THR A 148 14.06 -4.84 -9.51
C THR A 148 13.17 -5.65 -10.43
N ASP A 149 12.74 -6.84 -9.99
CA ASP A 149 11.82 -7.72 -10.72
C ASP A 149 10.34 -7.51 -10.35
N VAL A 150 9.99 -6.37 -9.75
CA VAL A 150 8.62 -6.08 -9.31
C VAL A 150 7.67 -6.01 -10.50
N VAL A 151 6.64 -6.87 -10.51
CA VAL A 151 5.68 -6.99 -11.62
C VAL A 151 4.59 -5.93 -11.54
N ASP A 152 3.94 -5.77 -10.37
CA ASP A 152 2.88 -4.79 -10.15
C ASP A 152 3.40 -3.60 -9.33
N THR A 153 4.01 -2.64 -10.01
CA THR A 153 4.63 -1.48 -9.37
C THR A 153 3.64 -0.47 -8.80
N THR A 154 2.37 -0.59 -9.17
CA THR A 154 1.29 0.31 -8.72
C THR A 154 0.47 -0.24 -7.55
N SER A 155 0.69 -1.49 -7.16
CA SER A 155 0.03 -2.09 -6.01
C SER A 155 0.36 -1.33 -4.72
N GLY A 156 -0.68 -0.97 -3.96
CA GLY A 156 -0.58 -0.41 -2.62
C GLY A 156 -0.48 -1.47 -1.52
N PHE A 157 -0.73 -2.73 -1.85
CA PHE A 157 -0.69 -3.85 -0.91
C PHE A 157 0.74 -4.33 -0.69
N ARG A 158 1.34 -3.89 0.40
CA ARG A 158 2.78 -4.06 0.65
C ARG A 158 3.07 -4.34 2.10
N SER A 159 4.17 -5.04 2.34
CA SER A 159 4.72 -5.22 3.67
C SER A 159 6.19 -4.79 3.75
N TYR A 160 6.59 -4.38 4.94
CA TYR A 160 7.94 -3.88 5.24
C TYR A 160 8.40 -4.42 6.59
N THR A 161 9.66 -4.83 6.69
CA THR A 161 10.29 -4.97 8.00
C THR A 161 10.50 -3.58 8.61
N ARG A 162 10.66 -3.51 9.94
CA ARG A 162 11.01 -2.27 10.63
C ARG A 162 12.23 -1.58 10.01
N GLU A 163 13.27 -2.35 9.67
CA GLU A 163 14.47 -1.82 9.05
C GLU A 163 14.21 -1.17 7.69
N ALA A 164 13.44 -1.84 6.82
CA ALA A 164 13.05 -1.28 5.52
C ALA A 164 12.18 -0.04 5.70
N ALA A 165 11.24 -0.05 6.65
CA ALA A 165 10.36 1.09 6.93
C ALA A 165 11.13 2.33 7.39
N LEU A 166 12.17 2.17 8.21
CA LEU A 166 13.03 3.27 8.67
C LEU A 166 13.81 3.95 7.53
N ARG A 167 14.02 3.25 6.41
CA ARG A 167 14.72 3.79 5.22
C ARG A 167 13.78 4.41 4.21
N LEU A 168 12.44 4.25 4.39
CA LEU A 168 11.48 4.83 3.46
C LEU A 168 11.52 6.36 3.53
N ASN A 169 11.67 6.96 2.37
CA ASN A 169 11.54 8.40 2.19
C ASN A 169 10.74 8.64 0.90
N VAL A 170 9.64 9.38 1.00
CA VAL A 170 8.77 9.69 -0.13
C VAL A 170 8.67 11.21 -0.27
N LEU A 171 9.24 11.72 -1.33
CA LEU A 171 9.27 13.15 -1.66
C LEU A 171 8.10 13.57 -2.57
N SER A 172 7.46 12.60 -3.22
CA SER A 172 6.31 12.83 -4.09
C SER A 172 5.07 13.19 -3.28
N ASP A 173 4.32 14.19 -3.74
CA ASP A 173 3.01 14.52 -3.17
C ASP A 173 1.87 13.65 -3.74
N TYR A 174 2.14 12.86 -4.80
CA TYR A 174 1.09 12.14 -5.54
C TYR A 174 0.95 10.68 -5.11
N THR A 175 2.03 9.90 -5.18
CA THR A 175 2.01 8.47 -4.87
C THR A 175 3.36 8.02 -4.31
N TYR A 176 3.30 7.11 -3.34
CA TYR A 176 4.49 6.47 -2.78
C TYR A 176 4.93 5.24 -3.56
N THR A 177 4.02 4.65 -4.38
CA THR A 177 4.20 3.29 -4.91
C THR A 177 5.40 3.13 -5.85
N LEU A 178 5.66 4.09 -6.73
CA LEU A 178 6.77 4.03 -7.66
C LEU A 178 8.09 4.43 -6.99
N GLU A 179 8.04 5.49 -6.20
CA GLU A 179 9.21 6.07 -5.53
C GLU A 179 9.83 5.07 -4.56
N THR A 180 9.02 4.40 -3.73
CA THR A 180 9.52 3.39 -2.79
C THR A 180 10.21 2.21 -3.48
N ILE A 181 9.78 1.82 -4.70
CA ILE A 181 10.44 0.75 -5.46
C ILE A 181 11.77 1.24 -6.04
N ILE A 182 11.80 2.47 -6.58
CA ILE A 182 13.04 3.02 -7.17
C ILE A 182 14.10 3.20 -6.08
N THR A 183 13.72 3.80 -4.94
CA THR A 183 14.62 3.99 -3.80
C THR A 183 15.11 2.65 -3.25
N ALA A 184 14.21 1.69 -3.06
CA ALA A 184 14.57 0.37 -2.56
C ALA A 184 15.51 -0.38 -3.53
N GLY A 185 15.34 -0.19 -4.85
CA GLY A 185 16.26 -0.72 -5.86
C GLY A 185 17.66 -0.10 -5.76
N ALA A 186 17.75 1.23 -5.62
CA ALA A 186 19.00 1.95 -5.43
C ALA A 186 19.73 1.50 -4.15
N ASP A 187 18.99 1.28 -3.06
CA ASP A 187 19.52 0.81 -1.77
C ASP A 187 19.79 -0.70 -1.74
N ARG A 188 19.60 -1.41 -2.85
CA ARG A 188 19.73 -2.88 -2.94
C ARG A 188 18.89 -3.61 -1.89
N THR A 189 17.73 -3.07 -1.55
CA THR A 189 16.75 -3.67 -0.65
C THR A 189 16.25 -5.01 -1.21
N LYS A 190 16.14 -6.04 -0.37
CA LYS A 190 15.59 -7.33 -0.78
C LYS A 190 14.08 -7.22 -0.98
N ILE A 191 13.65 -7.00 -2.24
CA ILE A 191 12.23 -6.91 -2.60
C ILE A 191 11.76 -8.23 -3.19
N MET A 192 10.55 -8.66 -2.81
CA MET A 192 9.84 -9.79 -3.44
C MET A 192 8.46 -9.35 -3.90
N SER A 193 7.96 -10.03 -4.93
CA SER A 193 6.55 -9.96 -5.33
C SER A 193 5.87 -11.29 -5.01
N VAL A 194 4.65 -11.24 -4.48
CA VAL A 194 3.81 -12.42 -4.22
C VAL A 194 2.46 -12.24 -4.91
N ASP A 195 1.94 -13.29 -5.50
CA ASP A 195 0.62 -13.24 -6.14
C ASP A 195 -0.48 -13.16 -5.08
N ILE A 196 -1.38 -12.21 -5.28
CA ILE A 196 -2.51 -11.94 -4.39
C ILE A 196 -3.85 -12.01 -5.13
N ASN A 197 -4.90 -12.23 -4.36
CA ASN A 197 -6.27 -12.16 -4.83
C ASN A 197 -6.82 -10.74 -4.67
N THR A 198 -7.80 -10.42 -5.51
CA THR A 198 -8.56 -9.18 -5.41
C THR A 198 -10.03 -9.51 -5.17
N ASN A 199 -10.65 -8.75 -4.27
CA ASN A 199 -12.08 -8.79 -4.03
C ASN A 199 -12.84 -8.02 -5.15
N PRO A 200 -14.14 -8.23 -5.31
CA PRO A 200 -14.96 -7.41 -6.19
C PRO A 200 -14.89 -5.93 -5.80
N GLU A 201 -14.93 -5.06 -6.80
CA GLU A 201 -14.88 -3.61 -6.60
C GLU A 201 -16.17 -3.14 -5.91
N LEU A 202 -16.09 -2.62 -4.67
CA LEU A 202 -17.21 -2.07 -3.90
C LEU A 202 -17.55 -0.64 -4.35
N ARG A 203 -16.58 0.10 -4.86
CA ARG A 203 -16.74 1.47 -5.38
C ARG A 203 -15.70 1.79 -6.45
N LYS A 204 -15.99 2.78 -7.28
CA LYS A 204 -15.03 3.29 -8.27
C LYS A 204 -13.80 3.90 -7.60
N SER A 205 -12.62 3.67 -8.19
CA SER A 205 -11.37 4.24 -7.71
C SER A 205 -11.42 5.78 -7.70
N ARG A 206 -10.99 6.38 -6.58
CA ARG A 206 -10.88 7.85 -6.42
C ARG A 206 -9.53 8.40 -6.89
N LEU A 207 -8.51 7.56 -7.02
CA LEU A 207 -7.17 7.96 -7.44
C LEU A 207 -7.06 8.29 -8.94
N PHE A 208 -7.90 7.67 -9.76
CA PHE A 208 -7.83 7.78 -11.21
C PHE A 208 -8.93 8.67 -11.77
N LYS A 209 -8.73 9.99 -11.74
CA LYS A 209 -9.62 10.91 -12.46
C LYS A 209 -9.33 10.95 -13.97
N SER A 210 -8.09 10.66 -14.40
CA SER A 210 -7.66 10.64 -15.81
C SER A 210 -6.39 9.82 -15.99
N MET A 211 -6.37 8.95 -17.01
CA MET A 211 -5.22 8.13 -17.40
C MET A 211 -4.00 9.00 -17.78
N TRP A 212 -4.22 10.07 -18.54
CA TRP A 212 -3.16 11.00 -18.94
C TRP A 212 -2.54 11.76 -17.76
N GLY A 213 -3.37 12.18 -16.81
CA GLY A 213 -2.89 12.82 -15.57
C GLY A 213 -2.00 11.88 -14.75
N TYR A 214 -2.38 10.60 -14.66
CA TYR A 214 -1.57 9.58 -14.00
C TYR A 214 -0.22 9.37 -14.68
N ILE A 215 -0.20 9.17 -16.01
CA ILE A 215 1.03 8.97 -16.78
C ILE A 215 1.97 10.16 -16.61
N LYS A 216 1.47 11.39 -16.78
CA LYS A 216 2.29 12.62 -16.68
C LYS A 216 2.92 12.76 -15.28
N ARG A 217 2.15 12.54 -14.22
CA ARG A 217 2.66 12.64 -12.84
C ARG A 217 3.64 11.52 -12.50
N SER A 218 3.35 10.29 -12.91
CA SER A 218 4.23 9.13 -12.72
C SER A 218 5.55 9.29 -13.46
N SER A 219 5.54 9.79 -14.70
CA SER A 219 6.76 10.09 -15.47
C SER A 219 7.61 11.16 -14.78
N GLY A 220 6.99 12.21 -14.24
CA GLY A 220 7.69 13.24 -13.47
C GLY A 220 8.36 12.66 -12.20
N THR A 221 7.69 11.76 -11.50
CA THR A 221 8.25 11.07 -10.31
C THR A 221 9.45 10.21 -10.71
N ILE A 222 9.35 9.42 -11.79
CA ILE A 222 10.44 8.56 -12.26
C ILE A 222 11.67 9.40 -12.63
N ILE A 223 11.49 10.47 -13.42
CA ILE A 223 12.61 11.33 -13.85
C ILE A 223 13.28 11.97 -12.63
N ARG A 224 12.51 12.50 -11.67
CA ARG A 224 13.04 13.19 -10.49
C ARG A 224 13.86 12.26 -9.57
N ASN A 225 13.52 10.97 -9.52
CA ASN A 225 14.24 10.00 -8.69
C ASN A 225 15.37 9.27 -9.43
N TYR A 226 15.52 9.51 -10.74
CA TYR A 226 16.57 8.89 -11.56
C TYR A 226 17.73 9.86 -11.89
N VAL A 227 17.50 11.17 -11.75
CA VAL A 227 18.50 12.24 -11.94
C VAL A 227 18.92 12.80 -10.60
#